data_d8377a035dfe14eae003bede0a01d53c
#
_entry.id   d8377a035dfe14eae003bede0a01d53c
#
_cell.length_a   1.000
_cell.length_b   1.000
_cell.length_c   1.000
_cell.angle_alpha   90.00
_cell.angle_beta   90.00
_cell.angle_gamma   90.00
#
_symmetry.space_group_name_H-M   'P 1'
#
loop_
_entity.id
_entity.type
_entity.pdbx_description
1 polymer ?
#
loop_
_entity_poly.entity_id
_entity_poly.type
_entity_poly.pdbx_seq_one_letter_code
_entity_poly.pdbx_strand_id
1 'polypeptide(L)'
;MNKIPHAFSLGIVLGVLWLLLSGHFTPLLLVLGFCSVTFVVYLALRMEVVDHEGHPIHLNIRATIFYWLWLLKAIFLANIDVCRRILTPGLPISPTVADIESTSSDDLLHVIYANSITLTPGTVSMSVDGNIIKVHALTREGAAELQAGEMNRRINSLGAKT
;
A
#
# COMPACT_ATOMS: atom_id res chain seq x y z
N MET A 1 13.89 -13.14 19.73
CA MET A 1 12.91 -12.04 19.62
C MET A 1 11.50 -12.60 19.71
N ASN A 2 10.59 -11.95 20.43
CA ASN A 2 9.24 -12.49 20.67
C ASN A 2 8.38 -12.39 19.40
N LYS A 3 8.14 -13.51 18.69
CA LYS A 3 7.21 -13.61 17.54
C LYS A 3 5.72 -13.59 17.96
N ILE A 4 5.45 -13.65 19.29
CA ILE A 4 4.10 -13.77 19.85
C ILE A 4 3.19 -12.58 19.53
N PRO A 5 3.61 -11.28 19.67
CA PRO A 5 2.71 -10.16 19.39
C PRO A 5 2.33 -10.06 17.92
N HIS A 6 3.23 -10.45 17.01
CA HIS A 6 2.96 -10.44 15.59
C HIS A 6 1.98 -11.55 15.19
N ALA A 7 2.15 -12.75 15.76
CA ALA A 7 1.21 -13.85 15.55
C ALA A 7 -0.20 -13.51 16.08
N PHE A 8 -0.28 -12.85 17.23
CA PHE A 8 -1.54 -12.42 17.80
C PHE A 8 -2.25 -11.36 16.95
N SER A 9 -1.49 -10.37 16.46
CA SER A 9 -1.99 -9.35 15.53
C SER A 9 -2.52 -9.96 14.23
N LEU A 10 -1.75 -10.88 13.63
CA LEU A 10 -2.17 -11.62 12.44
C LEU A 10 -3.45 -12.41 12.70
N GLY A 11 -3.54 -13.10 13.83
CA GLY A 11 -4.73 -13.86 14.22
C GLY A 11 -5.97 -13.00 14.36
N ILE A 12 -5.85 -11.80 14.96
CA ILE A 12 -6.95 -10.84 15.07
C ILE A 12 -7.41 -10.38 13.67
N VAL A 13 -6.48 -9.97 12.82
CA VAL A 13 -6.80 -9.48 11.47
C VAL A 13 -7.51 -10.56 10.66
N LEU A 14 -6.97 -11.79 10.66
CA LEU A 14 -7.57 -12.91 9.95
C LEU A 14 -8.94 -13.30 10.54
N GLY A 15 -9.10 -13.25 11.87
CA GLY A 15 -10.37 -13.51 12.53
C GLY A 15 -11.44 -12.49 12.17
N VAL A 16 -11.09 -11.20 12.20
CA VAL A 16 -12.00 -10.11 11.79
C VAL A 16 -12.36 -10.26 10.31
N LEU A 17 -11.37 -10.50 9.45
CA LEU A 17 -11.60 -10.72 8.02
C LEU A 17 -12.54 -11.91 7.77
N TRP A 18 -12.31 -13.02 8.49
CA TRP A 18 -13.15 -14.21 8.39
C TRP A 18 -14.60 -13.91 8.79
N LEU A 19 -14.81 -13.18 9.92
CA LEU A 19 -16.15 -12.78 10.37
C LEU A 19 -16.87 -11.88 9.38
N LEU A 20 -16.16 -10.92 8.78
CA LEU A 20 -16.71 -10.01 7.78
C LEU A 20 -17.10 -10.73 6.49
N LEU A 21 -16.28 -11.67 6.03
CA LEU A 21 -16.53 -12.40 4.78
C LEU A 21 -17.54 -13.52 4.95
N SER A 22 -17.60 -14.18 6.11
CA SER A 22 -18.52 -15.30 6.38
C SER A 22 -19.99 -14.88 6.39
N GLY A 23 -20.30 -13.72 7.00
CA GLY A 23 -21.67 -13.22 7.15
C GLY A 23 -22.60 -14.14 7.95
N HIS A 24 -22.13 -15.29 8.48
CA HIS A 24 -22.89 -16.28 9.19
C HIS A 24 -22.23 -16.61 10.54
N PHE A 25 -23.00 -16.58 11.63
CA PHE A 25 -22.49 -16.70 13.00
C PHE A 25 -23.02 -17.96 13.72
N THR A 26 -23.20 -19.06 12.98
CA THR A 26 -23.56 -20.34 13.60
C THR A 26 -22.39 -20.91 14.41
N PRO A 27 -22.63 -21.63 15.54
CA PRO A 27 -21.54 -22.15 16.37
C PRO A 27 -20.56 -23.05 15.61
N LEU A 28 -21.07 -23.83 14.66
CA LEU A 28 -20.22 -24.69 13.81
C LEU A 28 -19.27 -23.86 12.97
N LEU A 29 -19.77 -22.82 12.30
CA LEU A 29 -18.93 -21.96 11.45
C LEU A 29 -17.91 -21.15 12.26
N LEU A 30 -18.28 -20.68 13.44
CA LEU A 30 -17.35 -19.99 14.32
C LEU A 30 -16.20 -20.90 14.78
N VAL A 31 -16.49 -22.16 15.10
CA VAL A 31 -15.46 -23.15 15.47
C VAL A 31 -14.56 -23.45 14.26
N LEU A 32 -15.12 -23.64 13.07
CA LEU A 32 -14.34 -23.87 11.85
C LEU A 32 -13.47 -22.64 11.52
N GLY A 33 -14.01 -21.43 11.66
CA GLY A 33 -13.27 -20.18 11.46
C GLY A 33 -12.09 -20.05 12.42
N PHE A 34 -12.32 -20.31 13.71
CA PHE A 34 -11.26 -20.31 14.71
C PHE A 34 -10.16 -21.34 14.40
N CYS A 35 -10.54 -22.57 14.06
CA CYS A 35 -9.58 -23.60 13.65
C CYS A 35 -8.78 -23.20 12.42
N SER A 36 -9.45 -22.63 11.41
CA SER A 36 -8.81 -22.16 10.18
C SER A 36 -7.80 -21.04 10.45
N VAL A 37 -8.20 -20.01 11.21
CA VAL A 37 -7.31 -18.90 11.58
C VAL A 37 -6.11 -19.41 12.38
N THR A 38 -6.33 -20.28 13.37
CA THR A 38 -5.25 -20.85 14.18
C THR A 38 -4.28 -21.66 13.32
N PHE A 39 -4.80 -22.46 12.39
CA PHE A 39 -3.98 -23.25 11.47
C PHE A 39 -3.13 -22.37 10.55
N VAL A 40 -3.72 -21.31 9.99
CA VAL A 40 -2.99 -20.36 9.12
C VAL A 40 -1.91 -19.62 9.90
N VAL A 41 -2.20 -19.15 11.13
CA VAL A 41 -1.19 -18.51 12.00
C VAL A 41 -0.06 -19.47 12.33
N TYR A 42 -0.38 -20.73 12.64
CA TYR A 42 0.63 -21.76 12.90
C TYR A 42 1.55 -21.98 11.68
N LEU A 43 0.96 -22.10 10.48
CA LEU A 43 1.75 -22.24 9.25
C LEU A 43 2.63 -21.02 8.98
N ALA A 44 2.07 -19.82 9.12
CA ALA A 44 2.80 -18.57 8.90
C ALA A 44 4.00 -18.42 9.84
N LEU A 45 3.84 -18.82 11.11
CA LEU A 45 4.94 -18.87 12.08
C LEU A 45 6.01 -19.90 11.70
N ARG A 46 5.59 -21.07 11.21
CA ARG A 46 6.50 -22.15 10.81
C ARG A 46 7.28 -21.82 9.54
N MET A 47 6.63 -21.11 8.62
CA MET A 47 7.25 -20.68 7.34
C MET A 47 8.12 -19.42 7.48
N GLU A 48 8.19 -18.86 8.70
CA GLU A 48 8.92 -17.60 8.97
C GLU A 48 8.46 -16.40 8.13
N VAL A 49 7.20 -16.46 7.63
CA VAL A 49 6.58 -15.37 6.85
C VAL A 49 6.19 -14.19 7.74
N VAL A 50 6.09 -14.42 9.07
CA VAL A 50 5.77 -13.39 10.07
C VAL A 50 7.07 -12.74 10.51
N ASP A 51 7.63 -11.88 9.66
CA ASP A 51 8.83 -11.11 9.93
C ASP A 51 8.54 -9.69 10.41
N HIS A 52 9.52 -9.09 11.07
CA HIS A 52 9.47 -7.71 11.53
C HIS A 52 9.34 -6.70 10.38
N GLU A 53 9.80 -7.06 9.19
CA GLU A 53 9.84 -6.18 8.01
C GLU A 53 8.45 -6.03 7.35
N GLY A 54 7.59 -7.05 7.43
CA GLY A 54 6.26 -7.04 6.81
C GLY A 54 5.13 -6.47 7.69
N HIS A 55 5.39 -6.12 8.95
CA HIS A 55 4.32 -5.71 9.87
C HIS A 55 4.28 -4.19 10.08
N PRO A 56 3.12 -3.53 9.82
CA PRO A 56 2.98 -2.07 9.91
C PRO A 56 3.00 -1.52 11.36
N ILE A 57 3.45 -2.32 12.35
CA ILE A 57 3.48 -1.93 13.77
C ILE A 57 4.39 -0.71 14.02
N HIS A 58 5.35 -0.46 13.12
CA HIS A 58 6.28 0.67 13.23
C HIS A 58 5.75 1.95 12.60
N LEU A 59 4.61 1.89 11.90
CA LEU A 59 4.02 3.06 11.28
C LEU A 59 3.30 3.93 12.32
N ASN A 60 3.48 5.23 12.20
CA ASN A 60 2.71 6.18 12.99
C ASN A 60 1.24 6.18 12.52
N ILE A 61 0.33 5.64 13.34
CA ILE A 61 -1.09 5.48 13.00
C ILE A 61 -1.73 6.81 12.58
N ARG A 62 -1.41 7.92 13.27
CA ARG A 62 -1.95 9.23 12.91
C ARG A 62 -1.45 9.67 11.53
N ALA A 63 -0.14 9.59 11.28
CA ALA A 63 0.45 9.91 9.99
C ALA A 63 -0.15 9.04 8.88
N THR A 64 -0.37 7.75 9.15
CA THR A 64 -0.97 6.81 8.22
C THR A 64 -2.39 7.21 7.85
N ILE A 65 -3.25 7.57 8.82
CA ILE A 65 -4.62 8.02 8.54
C ILE A 65 -4.62 9.29 7.69
N PHE A 66 -3.79 10.29 8.04
CA PHE A 66 -3.68 11.53 7.25
C PHE A 66 -3.12 11.28 5.85
N TYR A 67 -2.17 10.35 5.71
CA TYR A 67 -1.65 9.94 4.42
C TYR A 67 -2.73 9.31 3.53
N TRP A 68 -3.55 8.40 4.07
CA TRP A 68 -4.63 7.77 3.33
C TRP A 68 -5.68 8.79 2.86
N LEU A 69 -6.05 9.73 3.72
CA LEU A 69 -6.98 10.81 3.33
C LEU A 69 -6.41 11.69 2.22
N TRP A 70 -5.12 12.00 2.30
CA TRP A 70 -4.42 12.74 1.25
C TRP A 70 -4.34 11.94 -0.06
N LEU A 71 -4.01 10.66 0.02
CA LEU A 71 -3.92 9.76 -1.13
C LEU A 71 -5.28 9.62 -1.83
N LEU A 72 -6.36 9.45 -1.08
CA LEU A 72 -7.73 9.42 -1.63
C LEU A 72 -8.05 10.71 -2.41
N LYS A 73 -7.67 11.87 -1.85
CA LYS A 73 -7.82 13.15 -2.56
C LYS A 73 -6.99 13.18 -3.84
N ALA A 74 -5.74 12.73 -3.79
CA ALA A 74 -4.85 12.67 -4.96
C ALA A 74 -5.42 11.74 -6.05
N ILE A 75 -5.90 10.56 -5.67
CA ILE A 75 -6.57 9.62 -6.58
C ILE A 75 -7.79 10.26 -7.24
N PHE A 76 -8.63 10.96 -6.47
CA PHE A 76 -9.82 11.62 -6.99
C PHE A 76 -9.48 12.72 -8.00
N LEU A 77 -8.50 13.56 -7.71
CA LEU A 77 -8.05 14.62 -8.62
C LEU A 77 -7.43 14.04 -9.90
N ALA A 78 -6.61 13.01 -9.78
CA ALA A 78 -6.01 12.31 -10.92
C ALA A 78 -7.08 11.65 -11.81
N ASN A 79 -8.13 11.07 -11.21
CA ASN A 79 -9.27 10.55 -11.98
C ASN A 79 -9.93 11.64 -12.83
N ILE A 80 -10.16 12.83 -12.25
CA ILE A 80 -10.75 13.96 -12.99
C ILE A 80 -9.83 14.38 -14.14
N ASP A 81 -8.51 14.45 -13.92
CA ASP A 81 -7.56 14.83 -14.96
C ASP A 81 -7.57 13.81 -16.11
N VAL A 82 -7.48 12.52 -15.80
CA VAL A 82 -7.53 11.46 -16.82
C VAL A 82 -8.87 11.48 -17.58
N CYS A 83 -10.00 11.63 -16.88
CA CYS A 83 -11.31 11.74 -17.52
C CYS A 83 -11.38 12.95 -18.46
N ARG A 84 -10.87 14.11 -18.04
CA ARG A 84 -10.82 15.31 -18.90
C ARG A 84 -10.00 15.06 -20.16
N ARG A 85 -8.83 14.41 -20.05
CA ARG A 85 -7.98 14.08 -21.19
C ARG A 85 -8.68 13.13 -22.17
N ILE A 86 -9.39 12.11 -21.66
CA ILE A 86 -10.16 11.17 -22.48
C ILE A 86 -11.27 11.87 -23.24
N LEU A 87 -11.96 12.81 -22.60
CA LEU A 87 -13.07 13.56 -23.20
C LEU A 87 -12.62 14.72 -24.09
N THR A 88 -11.35 15.10 -24.04
CA THR A 88 -10.82 16.19 -24.85
C THR A 88 -10.48 15.70 -26.25
N PRO A 89 -11.03 16.33 -27.33
CA PRO A 89 -10.65 16.01 -28.69
C PRO A 89 -9.15 16.16 -28.90
N GLY A 90 -8.53 15.15 -29.52
CA GLY A 90 -7.08 15.13 -29.74
C GLY A 90 -6.27 14.43 -28.67
N LEU A 91 -6.92 13.95 -27.59
CA LEU A 91 -6.33 13.11 -26.54
C LEU A 91 -4.94 13.62 -26.09
N PRO A 92 -4.86 14.71 -25.32
CA PRO A 92 -3.60 15.36 -24.94
C PRO A 92 -2.84 14.53 -23.91
N ILE A 93 -2.13 13.51 -24.38
CA ILE A 93 -1.25 12.64 -23.61
C ILE A 93 0.19 12.77 -24.10
N SER A 94 1.14 12.55 -23.21
CA SER A 94 2.57 12.54 -23.52
C SER A 94 3.25 11.40 -22.71
N PRO A 95 2.94 10.12 -23.08
CA PRO A 95 3.43 8.97 -22.32
C PRO A 95 4.95 9.02 -22.17
N THR A 96 5.40 8.79 -20.96
CA THR A 96 6.83 8.82 -20.64
C THR A 96 7.16 7.79 -19.57
N VAL A 97 8.42 7.36 -19.56
CA VAL A 97 8.97 6.53 -18.49
C VAL A 97 9.97 7.39 -17.72
N ALA A 98 9.84 7.42 -16.42
CA ALA A 98 10.72 8.17 -15.53
C ALA A 98 11.20 7.26 -14.38
N ASP A 99 12.43 7.50 -13.95
CA ASP A 99 12.98 6.90 -12.75
C ASP A 99 12.70 7.84 -11.58
N ILE A 100 12.02 7.30 -10.57
CA ILE A 100 11.62 8.03 -9.36
C ILE A 100 12.43 7.49 -8.20
N GLU A 101 13.15 8.37 -7.54
CA GLU A 101 13.97 8.00 -6.39
C GLU A 101 13.11 7.95 -5.11
N SER A 102 13.18 6.83 -4.40
CA SER A 102 12.65 6.69 -3.05
C SER A 102 13.75 6.94 -2.04
N THR A 103 13.53 7.86 -1.12
CA THR A 103 14.50 8.19 -0.07
C THR A 103 14.30 7.40 1.22
N SER A 104 13.36 6.44 1.22
CA SER A 104 13.15 5.54 2.36
C SER A 104 14.27 4.51 2.45
N SER A 105 14.57 4.07 3.67
CA SER A 105 15.41 2.89 3.94
C SER A 105 14.59 1.67 4.35
N ASP A 106 13.28 1.76 4.38
CA ASP A 106 12.35 0.73 4.83
C ASP A 106 11.62 0.12 3.62
N ASP A 107 11.76 -1.18 3.42
CA ASP A 107 11.14 -1.92 2.31
C ASP A 107 9.62 -1.78 2.29
N LEU A 108 8.98 -1.73 3.48
CA LEU A 108 7.54 -1.50 3.59
C LEU A 108 7.14 -0.14 3.01
N LEU A 109 7.91 0.91 3.27
CA LEU A 109 7.63 2.24 2.74
C LEU A 109 7.87 2.31 1.23
N HIS A 110 8.84 1.54 0.69
CA HIS A 110 9.04 1.39 -0.76
C HIS A 110 7.82 0.74 -1.41
N VAL A 111 7.30 -0.34 -0.82
CA VAL A 111 6.08 -1.02 -1.32
C VAL A 111 4.87 -0.10 -1.26
N ILE A 112 4.68 0.65 -0.16
CA ILE A 112 3.61 1.64 -0.04
C ILE A 112 3.75 2.71 -1.12
N TYR A 113 4.97 3.16 -1.43
CA TYR A 113 5.23 4.17 -2.46
C TYR A 113 4.87 3.66 -3.85
N ALA A 114 5.41 2.51 -4.24
CA ALA A 114 5.15 1.91 -5.54
C ALA A 114 3.65 1.64 -5.77
N ASN A 115 2.96 1.13 -4.74
CA ASN A 115 1.52 0.92 -4.78
C ASN A 115 0.73 2.23 -4.86
N SER A 116 1.12 3.26 -4.12
CA SER A 116 0.45 4.57 -4.16
C SER A 116 0.57 5.25 -5.52
N ILE A 117 1.73 5.13 -6.18
CA ILE A 117 1.92 5.58 -7.56
C ILE A 117 0.96 4.84 -8.49
N THR A 118 0.85 3.52 -8.37
CA THR A 118 -0.02 2.70 -9.22
C THR A 118 -1.51 2.94 -8.93
N LEU A 119 -1.89 3.23 -7.69
CA LEU A 119 -3.26 3.57 -7.32
C LEU A 119 -3.70 4.94 -7.86
N THR A 120 -2.74 5.82 -8.19
CA THR A 120 -3.03 7.14 -8.75
C THR A 120 -3.20 7.02 -10.26
N PRO A 121 -4.41 7.27 -10.82
CA PRO A 121 -4.66 7.16 -12.25
C PRO A 121 -3.69 7.98 -13.09
N GLY A 122 -3.25 7.38 -14.20
CA GLY A 122 -2.27 8.00 -15.10
C GLY A 122 -0.82 7.65 -14.79
N THR A 123 -0.55 6.87 -13.73
CA THR A 123 0.79 6.38 -13.40
C THR A 123 0.81 4.90 -13.03
N VAL A 124 1.86 4.20 -13.39
CA VAL A 124 2.06 2.77 -13.07
C VAL A 124 3.52 2.53 -12.72
N SER A 125 3.77 1.93 -11.57
CA SER A 125 5.08 1.43 -11.19
C SER A 125 5.38 0.15 -11.96
N MET A 126 6.44 0.16 -12.78
CA MET A 126 6.81 -0.96 -13.65
C MET A 126 7.79 -1.91 -12.96
N SER A 127 8.75 -1.37 -12.24
CA SER A 127 9.74 -2.13 -11.48
C SER A 127 10.27 -1.31 -10.30
N VAL A 128 10.71 -2.01 -9.27
CA VAL A 128 11.42 -1.44 -8.13
C VAL A 128 12.79 -2.10 -8.10
N ASP A 129 13.85 -1.29 -8.15
CA ASP A 129 15.22 -1.75 -8.14
C ASP A 129 16.01 -0.91 -7.13
N GLY A 130 16.24 -1.48 -5.96
CA GLY A 130 16.78 -0.76 -4.82
C GLY A 130 15.92 0.47 -4.50
N ASN A 131 16.51 1.65 -4.53
CA ASN A 131 15.83 2.92 -4.24
C ASN A 131 15.16 3.57 -5.46
N ILE A 132 15.20 2.93 -6.62
CA ILE A 132 14.67 3.48 -7.87
C ILE A 132 13.38 2.75 -8.24
N ILE A 133 12.30 3.50 -8.40
CA ILE A 133 11.03 3.02 -8.92
C ILE A 133 10.90 3.51 -10.35
N LYS A 134 10.89 2.58 -11.29
CA LYS A 134 10.63 2.91 -12.70
C LYS A 134 9.14 3.04 -12.91
N VAL A 135 8.70 4.21 -13.36
CA VAL A 135 7.29 4.57 -13.49
C VAL A 135 6.97 4.93 -14.93
N HIS A 136 5.90 4.34 -15.45
CA HIS A 136 5.26 4.81 -16.67
C HIS A 136 4.18 5.84 -16.28
N ALA A 137 4.27 7.03 -16.84
CA ALA A 137 3.28 8.10 -16.64
C ALA A 137 2.59 8.42 -17.96
N LEU A 138 1.29 8.68 -17.90
CA LEU A 138 0.44 9.06 -19.02
C LEU A 138 0.86 10.42 -19.62
N THR A 139 1.46 11.28 -18.79
CA THR A 139 1.92 12.61 -19.19
C THR A 139 3.27 12.95 -18.54
N ARG A 140 4.03 13.81 -19.22
CA ARG A 140 5.30 14.34 -18.69
C ARG A 140 5.11 15.15 -17.42
N GLU A 141 3.99 15.88 -17.33
CA GLU A 141 3.61 16.66 -16.15
C GLU A 141 3.41 15.74 -14.94
N GLY A 142 2.68 14.62 -15.09
CA GLY A 142 2.48 13.64 -14.03
C GLY A 142 3.79 12.99 -13.57
N ALA A 143 4.73 12.72 -14.49
CA ALA A 143 6.05 12.27 -14.14
C ALA A 143 6.84 13.33 -13.33
N ALA A 144 6.77 14.59 -13.75
CA ALA A 144 7.44 15.70 -13.07
C ALA A 144 6.87 15.95 -11.66
N GLU A 145 5.56 15.79 -11.45
CA GLU A 145 4.92 15.87 -10.13
C GLU A 145 5.43 14.77 -9.18
N LEU A 146 5.60 13.55 -9.68
CA LEU A 146 6.20 12.48 -8.89
C LEU A 146 7.66 12.77 -8.54
N GLN A 147 8.45 13.29 -9.49
CA GLN A 147 9.84 13.70 -9.28
C GLN A 147 9.96 14.85 -8.28
N ALA A 148 8.95 15.73 -8.16
CA ALA A 148 8.91 16.77 -7.12
C ALA A 148 8.86 16.19 -5.69
N GLY A 149 8.54 14.89 -5.54
CA GLY A 149 8.73 14.09 -4.34
C GLY A 149 7.77 14.38 -3.19
N GLU A 150 6.60 15.02 -3.45
CA GLU A 150 5.64 15.27 -2.37
C GLU A 150 5.13 13.96 -1.76
N MET A 151 4.76 12.99 -2.60
CA MET A 151 4.31 11.67 -2.17
C MET A 151 5.40 10.95 -1.37
N ASN A 152 6.66 10.99 -1.84
CA ASN A 152 7.81 10.40 -1.17
C ASN A 152 8.02 10.99 0.25
N ARG A 153 7.98 12.33 0.38
CA ARG A 153 8.09 13.01 1.70
C ARG A 153 6.99 12.58 2.67
N ARG A 154 5.75 12.43 2.19
CA ARG A 154 4.61 12.00 3.01
C ARG A 154 4.75 10.56 3.47
N ILE A 155 5.22 9.68 2.59
CA ILE A 155 5.44 8.27 2.92
C ILE A 155 6.57 8.13 3.95
N ASN A 156 7.66 8.87 3.80
CA ASN A 156 8.74 8.86 4.77
C ASN A 156 8.30 9.32 6.18
N SER A 157 7.31 10.21 6.26
CA SER A 157 6.73 10.61 7.53
C SER A 157 5.96 9.49 8.26
N LEU A 158 5.60 8.41 7.56
CA LEU A 158 4.92 7.24 8.16
C LEU A 158 5.87 6.42 9.04
N GLY A 159 7.14 6.31 8.64
CA GLY A 159 8.17 5.57 9.37
C GLY A 159 8.89 6.41 10.45
N ALA A 160 8.65 7.72 10.54
CA ALA A 160 9.26 8.55 11.55
C ALA A 160 8.68 8.22 12.94
N LYS A 161 9.50 7.59 13.78
CA LYS A 161 9.18 7.46 15.22
C LYS A 161 9.14 8.86 15.82
N THR A 162 7.98 9.25 16.34
CA THR A 162 7.82 10.38 17.28
C THR A 162 8.44 10.02 18.62
#